data_b9ea07f346284659bbd8d0d4b50d8025
#
_entry.id   b9ea07f346284659bbd8d0d4b50d8025
#
_cell.length_a   1.000
_cell.length_b   1.000
_cell.length_c   1.000
_cell.angle_alpha   90.00
_cell.angle_beta   90.00
_cell.angle_gamma   90.00
#
_symmetry.space_group_name_H-M   'P 1'
#
loop_
_entity.id
_entity.type
_entity.pdbx_description
1 polymer ?
#
loop_
_entity_poly.entity_id
_entity_poly.type
_entity_poly.pdbx_seq_one_letter_code
_entity_poly.pdbx_strand_id
1 'polypeptide(L)'
;MTNPTDLHDIIFVTDKYGRRNKTGDIEKLQYDSRKDVYYITYKDGKTYPCRSADLQIIKNCLKDKQSATVFDYLLQMAQFSDIKNDEGQNLLVKNLEKSKFVNEYSVLARYLNPKKGKEEKSKIHSLIFPFGCNNSQFKAVNTALNNQVSIIQGPPGTGKTQTILNIIANLLMHDKTVLIVSNNNDATRNVYEKLASDKYGLGFICAFHGKRENIENFLKHQQQFYPEYLKDWKNNLPILSPRLDEDIKHLGKYFEANERISTIKSELAALEIESKYFDNSITD
;
A
#
# COMPACT_ATOMS: atom_id res chain seq x y z
N MET A 1 23.14 -0.65 -19.59
CA MET A 1 23.60 0.38 -18.65
C MET A 1 22.80 1.65 -18.92
N THR A 2 21.95 2.06 -18.01
CA THR A 2 21.22 3.34 -18.09
C THR A 2 22.25 4.45 -18.00
N ASN A 3 22.24 5.34 -18.99
CA ASN A 3 23.16 6.47 -19.01
C ASN A 3 22.85 7.40 -17.83
N PRO A 4 23.79 7.70 -16.91
CA PRO A 4 23.52 8.52 -15.72
C PRO A 4 22.91 9.89 -16.03
N THR A 5 23.09 10.39 -17.26
CA THR A 5 22.51 11.66 -17.74
C THR A 5 21.00 11.63 -17.95
N ASP A 6 20.38 10.43 -18.03
CA ASP A 6 18.93 10.28 -18.24
C ASP A 6 18.14 10.22 -16.93
N LEU A 7 18.81 10.14 -15.77
CA LEU A 7 18.19 10.05 -14.47
C LEU A 7 17.86 11.45 -13.93
N HIS A 8 16.60 11.71 -13.68
CA HIS A 8 16.14 13.01 -13.14
C HIS A 8 15.32 12.82 -11.85
N ASP A 9 15.25 13.89 -11.07
CA ASP A 9 14.33 13.97 -9.93
C ASP A 9 12.98 14.49 -10.43
N ILE A 10 11.88 14.14 -9.74
CA ILE A 10 10.58 14.70 -10.06
C ILE A 10 10.37 15.97 -9.26
N ILE A 11 9.94 17.03 -9.93
CA ILE A 11 9.79 18.36 -9.36
C ILE A 11 8.33 18.81 -9.51
N PHE A 12 7.69 19.04 -8.35
CA PHE A 12 6.36 19.62 -8.29
C PHE A 12 6.46 21.07 -7.82
N VAL A 13 5.73 21.95 -8.49
CA VAL A 13 5.54 23.34 -8.10
C VAL A 13 4.08 23.54 -7.74
N THR A 14 3.82 24.13 -6.58
CA THR A 14 2.48 24.51 -6.13
C THR A 14 2.26 26.00 -6.41
N ASP A 15 1.22 26.31 -7.17
CA ASP A 15 0.82 27.68 -7.48
C ASP A 15 -0.68 27.88 -7.19
N LYS A 16 -1.24 29.04 -7.56
CA LYS A 16 -2.67 29.36 -7.41
C LYS A 16 -3.63 28.37 -8.10
N TYR A 17 -3.13 27.54 -9.01
CA TYR A 17 -3.91 26.51 -9.72
C TYR A 17 -3.66 25.12 -9.18
N GLY A 18 -2.92 24.99 -8.06
CA GLY A 18 -2.61 23.73 -7.41
C GLY A 18 -1.20 23.20 -7.70
N ARG A 19 -0.98 21.96 -7.25
CA ARG A 19 0.31 21.26 -7.40
C ARG A 19 0.44 20.65 -8.78
N ARG A 20 1.49 21.02 -9.53
CA ARG A 20 1.75 20.56 -10.90
C ARG A 20 3.15 19.98 -11.03
N ASN A 21 3.26 18.88 -11.79
CA ASN A 21 4.57 18.33 -12.18
C ASN A 21 5.20 19.23 -13.26
N LYS A 22 6.35 19.81 -12.93
CA LYS A 22 7.12 20.72 -13.79
C LYS A 22 8.48 20.16 -14.20
N THR A 23 8.74 18.89 -13.91
CA THR A 23 10.03 18.21 -14.17
C THR A 23 10.51 18.42 -15.61
N GLY A 24 9.61 18.27 -16.58
CA GLY A 24 9.94 18.38 -18.00
C GLY A 24 10.21 19.81 -18.49
N ASP A 25 9.71 20.80 -17.77
CA ASP A 25 9.77 22.22 -18.14
C ASP A 25 11.01 22.92 -17.54
N ILE A 26 11.60 22.34 -16.48
CA ILE A 26 12.69 22.96 -15.71
C ILE A 26 14.04 22.57 -16.32
N GLU A 27 14.88 23.59 -16.55
CA GLU A 27 16.26 23.44 -16.97
C GLU A 27 17.22 23.44 -15.78
N LYS A 28 17.03 24.39 -14.83
CA LYS A 28 17.94 24.57 -13.70
C LYS A 28 17.20 24.98 -12.43
N LEU A 29 17.69 24.48 -11.29
CA LEU A 29 17.27 24.87 -9.95
C LEU A 29 18.46 25.42 -9.18
N GLN A 30 18.30 26.61 -8.58
CA GLN A 30 19.28 27.21 -7.67
C GLN A 30 18.59 27.56 -6.35
N TYR A 31 19.14 27.12 -5.24
CA TYR A 31 18.61 27.42 -3.91
C TYR A 31 19.39 28.54 -3.24
N ASP A 32 18.71 29.59 -2.82
CA ASP A 32 19.22 30.66 -1.98
C ASP A 32 18.84 30.43 -0.53
N SER A 33 19.79 29.92 0.26
CA SER A 33 19.56 29.57 1.68
C SER A 33 19.28 30.78 2.58
N ARG A 34 19.68 32.01 2.15
CA ARG A 34 19.45 33.23 2.94
C ARG A 34 18.00 33.69 2.84
N LYS A 35 17.37 33.45 1.69
CA LYS A 35 15.98 33.87 1.41
C LYS A 35 14.98 32.72 1.50
N ASP A 36 15.44 31.46 1.66
CA ASP A 36 14.65 30.24 1.58
C ASP A 36 13.81 30.17 0.29
N VAL A 37 14.45 30.48 -0.84
CA VAL A 37 13.83 30.54 -2.16
C VAL A 37 14.63 29.75 -3.17
N TYR A 38 13.92 28.99 -4.01
CA TYR A 38 14.47 28.40 -5.22
C TYR A 38 14.28 29.34 -6.41
N TYR A 39 15.33 29.58 -7.19
CA TYR A 39 15.24 30.19 -8.51
C TYR A 39 15.11 29.08 -9.54
N ILE A 40 13.96 29.01 -10.21
CA ILE A 40 13.63 28.00 -11.21
C ILE A 40 13.84 28.59 -12.59
N THR A 41 14.83 28.09 -13.32
CA THR A 41 15.02 28.45 -14.73
C THR A 41 14.32 27.41 -15.58
N TYR A 42 13.39 27.86 -16.40
CA TYR A 42 12.64 27.03 -17.34
C TYR A 42 13.36 26.95 -18.69
N LYS A 43 13.03 25.94 -19.49
CA LYS A 43 13.61 25.75 -20.85
C LYS A 43 13.36 26.89 -21.83
N ASP A 44 12.39 27.76 -21.53
CA ASP A 44 12.15 29.00 -22.27
C ASP A 44 13.11 30.14 -21.90
N GLY A 45 14.10 29.87 -21.04
CA GLY A 45 15.10 30.81 -20.55
C GLY A 45 14.64 31.73 -19.42
N LYS A 46 13.39 31.69 -19.01
CA LYS A 46 12.87 32.54 -17.93
C LYS A 46 13.17 31.95 -16.56
N THR A 47 13.48 32.80 -15.60
CA THR A 47 13.77 32.42 -14.22
C THR A 47 12.76 33.06 -13.28
N TYR A 48 12.15 32.22 -12.42
CA TYR A 48 11.17 32.68 -11.43
C TYR A 48 11.57 32.22 -10.02
N PRO A 49 11.36 33.08 -9.01
CA PRO A 49 11.51 32.67 -7.61
C PRO A 49 10.34 31.81 -7.18
N CYS A 50 10.62 30.75 -6.42
CA CYS A 50 9.65 29.86 -5.83
C CYS A 50 10.03 29.61 -4.37
N ARG A 51 9.11 29.80 -3.41
CA ARG A 51 9.40 29.52 -2.01
C ARG A 51 9.66 28.02 -1.83
N SER A 52 10.52 27.67 -0.89
CA SER A 52 10.84 26.27 -0.63
C SER A 52 9.58 25.46 -0.22
N ALA A 53 8.63 26.09 0.47
CA ALA A 53 7.35 25.48 0.84
C ALA A 53 6.44 25.15 -0.37
N ASP A 54 6.59 25.86 -1.47
CA ASP A 54 5.80 25.67 -2.71
C ASP A 54 6.48 24.73 -3.71
N LEU A 55 7.70 24.24 -3.38
CA LEU A 55 8.48 23.35 -4.21
C LEU A 55 8.66 22.00 -3.52
N GLN A 56 8.31 20.92 -4.21
CA GLN A 56 8.60 19.57 -3.76
C GLN A 56 9.51 18.85 -4.76
N ILE A 57 10.66 18.41 -4.29
CA ILE A 57 11.61 17.62 -5.07
C ILE A 57 11.57 16.19 -4.55
N ILE A 58 11.18 15.25 -5.42
CA ILE A 58 11.25 13.81 -5.14
C ILE A 58 12.50 13.28 -5.82
N LYS A 59 13.45 12.82 -5.01
CA LYS A 59 14.72 12.33 -5.52
C LYS A 59 14.59 10.95 -6.15
N ASN A 60 15.30 10.76 -7.25
CA ASN A 60 15.46 9.45 -7.86
C ASN A 60 16.58 8.69 -7.15
N CYS A 61 16.23 7.59 -6.48
CA CYS A 61 17.22 6.79 -5.74
C CYS A 61 18.26 6.14 -6.67
N LEU A 62 17.98 5.95 -7.97
CA LEU A 62 18.92 5.39 -8.95
C LEU A 62 20.10 6.32 -9.24
N LYS A 63 20.09 7.59 -8.79
CA LYS A 63 21.27 8.46 -8.79
C LYS A 63 22.34 8.05 -7.76
N ASP A 64 21.95 7.25 -6.76
CA ASP A 64 22.89 6.66 -5.82
C ASP A 64 23.59 5.45 -6.43
N LYS A 65 24.92 5.42 -6.35
CA LYS A 65 25.74 4.38 -6.99
C LYS A 65 25.37 2.96 -6.51
N GLN A 66 25.14 2.78 -5.21
CA GLN A 66 24.75 1.46 -4.67
C GLN A 66 23.39 1.02 -5.17
N SER A 67 22.40 1.92 -5.13
CA SER A 67 21.05 1.64 -5.64
C SER A 67 21.06 1.30 -7.13
N ALA A 68 21.83 2.04 -7.93
CA ALA A 68 21.99 1.77 -9.35
C ALA A 68 22.64 0.40 -9.60
N THR A 69 23.71 0.06 -8.87
CA THR A 69 24.38 -1.25 -9.01
C THR A 69 23.44 -2.42 -8.69
N VAL A 70 22.63 -2.31 -7.63
CA VAL A 70 21.66 -3.35 -7.28
C VAL A 70 20.54 -3.41 -8.33
N PHE A 71 20.08 -2.28 -8.85
CA PHE A 71 19.07 -2.23 -9.90
C PHE A 71 19.58 -2.88 -11.21
N ASP A 72 20.81 -2.57 -11.61
CA ASP A 72 21.45 -3.20 -12.79
C ASP A 72 21.59 -4.73 -12.60
N TYR A 73 21.91 -5.19 -11.39
CA TYR A 73 21.91 -6.62 -11.06
C TYR A 73 20.52 -7.23 -11.22
N LEU A 74 19.46 -6.60 -10.72
CA LEU A 74 18.09 -7.07 -10.90
C LEU A 74 17.72 -7.13 -12.39
N LEU A 75 18.15 -6.15 -13.20
CA LEU A 75 17.93 -6.16 -14.64
C LEU A 75 18.63 -7.33 -15.33
N GLN A 76 19.87 -7.63 -14.94
CA GLN A 76 20.59 -8.80 -15.44
C GLN A 76 19.88 -10.11 -15.05
N MET A 77 19.45 -10.24 -13.80
CA MET A 77 18.70 -11.41 -13.34
C MET A 77 17.35 -11.57 -14.06
N ALA A 78 16.70 -10.47 -14.42
CA ALA A 78 15.45 -10.51 -15.18
C ALA A 78 15.62 -11.13 -16.58
N GLN A 79 16.82 -11.09 -17.15
CA GLN A 79 17.11 -11.71 -18.46
C GLN A 79 16.94 -13.24 -18.45
N PHE A 80 17.12 -13.87 -17.27
CA PHE A 80 16.92 -15.31 -17.08
C PHE A 80 15.46 -15.70 -16.85
N SER A 81 14.53 -14.73 -16.82
CA SER A 81 13.10 -15.02 -16.65
C SER A 81 12.48 -15.51 -17.94
N ASP A 82 11.71 -16.59 -17.85
CA ASP A 82 10.93 -17.14 -18.97
C ASP A 82 9.57 -16.44 -19.18
N ILE A 83 9.26 -15.40 -18.39
CA ILE A 83 8.00 -14.65 -18.49
C ILE A 83 8.06 -13.75 -19.73
N LYS A 84 7.37 -14.16 -20.79
CA LYS A 84 7.33 -13.47 -22.10
C LYS A 84 5.92 -12.94 -22.38
N ASN A 85 5.85 -11.86 -23.16
CA ASN A 85 4.61 -11.39 -23.76
C ASN A 85 4.28 -12.20 -25.04
N ASP A 86 3.14 -11.91 -25.68
CA ASP A 86 2.70 -12.55 -26.91
C ASP A 86 3.68 -12.35 -28.10
N GLU A 87 4.53 -11.32 -28.03
CA GLU A 87 5.59 -11.03 -29.01
C GLU A 87 6.92 -11.74 -28.69
N GLY A 88 6.97 -12.58 -27.65
CA GLY A 88 8.16 -13.30 -27.21
C GLY A 88 9.18 -12.45 -26.45
N GLN A 89 8.87 -11.18 -26.11
CA GLN A 89 9.76 -10.30 -25.36
C GLN A 89 9.67 -10.59 -23.86
N ASN A 90 10.82 -10.57 -23.16
CA ASN A 90 10.87 -10.74 -21.72
C ASN A 90 10.19 -9.55 -21.01
N LEU A 91 9.09 -9.83 -20.31
CA LEU A 91 8.27 -8.82 -19.67
C LEU A 91 8.98 -8.12 -18.51
N LEU A 92 9.79 -8.85 -17.73
CA LEU A 92 10.50 -8.25 -16.59
C LEU A 92 11.57 -7.28 -17.07
N VAL A 93 12.36 -7.66 -18.07
CA VAL A 93 13.38 -6.80 -18.67
C VAL A 93 12.72 -5.53 -19.22
N LYS A 94 11.68 -5.69 -20.05
CA LYS A 94 10.97 -4.57 -20.67
C LYS A 94 10.41 -3.56 -19.65
N ASN A 95 9.89 -4.07 -18.51
CA ASN A 95 9.33 -3.21 -17.47
C ASN A 95 10.42 -2.53 -16.62
N LEU A 96 11.49 -3.24 -16.27
CA LEU A 96 12.62 -2.66 -15.54
C LEU A 96 13.36 -1.60 -16.35
N GLU A 97 13.61 -1.85 -17.64
CA GLU A 97 14.26 -0.88 -18.55
C GLU A 97 13.47 0.44 -18.68
N LYS A 98 12.13 0.40 -18.54
CA LYS A 98 11.29 1.58 -18.53
C LYS A 98 11.35 2.35 -17.21
N SER A 99 11.80 1.71 -16.13
CA SER A 99 11.85 2.29 -14.80
C SER A 99 13.08 3.19 -14.63
N LYS A 100 13.06 4.37 -15.25
CA LYS A 100 14.13 5.38 -15.13
C LYS A 100 14.03 6.24 -13.87
N PHE A 101 13.00 6.04 -13.07
CA PHE A 101 12.74 6.76 -11.84
C PHE A 101 12.24 5.81 -10.74
N VAL A 102 12.92 5.83 -9.60
CA VAL A 102 12.51 5.15 -8.37
C VAL A 102 12.48 6.17 -7.24
N ASN A 103 11.29 6.47 -6.75
CA ASN A 103 11.07 7.41 -5.66
C ASN A 103 11.85 6.97 -4.40
N GLU A 104 12.62 7.88 -3.79
CA GLU A 104 13.43 7.61 -2.58
C GLU A 104 12.60 7.11 -1.37
N TYR A 105 11.31 7.37 -1.34
CA TYR A 105 10.37 6.88 -0.30
C TYR A 105 9.69 5.55 -0.64
N SER A 106 9.94 5.01 -1.83
CA SER A 106 9.32 3.74 -2.24
C SER A 106 9.95 2.54 -1.53
N VAL A 107 9.17 1.46 -1.43
CA VAL A 107 9.68 0.16 -0.94
C VAL A 107 10.85 -0.32 -1.80
N LEU A 108 10.79 -0.12 -3.12
CA LEU A 108 11.87 -0.50 -4.02
C LEU A 108 13.16 0.25 -3.69
N ALA A 109 13.11 1.55 -3.36
CA ALA A 109 14.29 2.31 -2.97
C ALA A 109 14.94 1.73 -1.68
N ARG A 110 14.12 1.32 -0.71
CA ARG A 110 14.61 0.65 0.52
C ARG A 110 15.22 -0.73 0.22
N TYR A 111 14.66 -1.45 -0.71
CA TYR A 111 15.23 -2.73 -1.16
C TYR A 111 16.58 -2.54 -1.84
N LEU A 112 16.71 -1.55 -2.73
CA LEU A 112 17.93 -1.24 -3.46
C LEU A 112 19.06 -0.72 -2.54
N ASN A 113 18.71 0.08 -1.53
CA ASN A 113 19.65 0.59 -0.53
C ASN A 113 18.96 0.80 0.84
N PRO A 114 18.94 -0.21 1.73
CA PRO A 114 18.30 -0.12 3.04
C PRO A 114 18.84 1.01 3.93
N LYS A 115 20.09 1.45 3.72
CA LYS A 115 20.72 2.50 4.53
C LYS A 115 20.28 3.91 4.12
N LYS A 116 19.85 4.11 2.87
CA LYS A 116 19.47 5.41 2.31
C LYS A 116 17.97 5.53 2.00
N GLY A 117 17.29 4.40 1.83
CA GLY A 117 15.86 4.38 1.58
C GLY A 117 15.09 4.99 2.76
N LYS A 118 14.20 5.92 2.45
CA LYS A 118 13.37 6.63 3.42
C LYS A 118 12.05 5.91 3.62
N GLU A 119 11.48 6.03 4.81
CA GLU A 119 10.16 5.51 5.12
C GLU A 119 9.17 6.67 5.20
N GLU A 120 8.09 6.56 4.44
CA GLU A 120 6.95 7.44 4.61
C GLU A 120 6.05 6.85 5.71
N LYS A 121 6.06 7.49 6.88
CA LYS A 121 5.18 7.10 7.98
C LYS A 121 3.78 7.65 7.73
N SER A 122 2.92 6.83 7.16
CA SER A 122 1.50 7.09 7.11
C SER A 122 0.85 6.55 8.38
N LYS A 123 0.28 7.41 9.22
CA LYS A 123 -0.59 6.96 10.32
C LYS A 123 -2.01 6.99 9.80
N ILE A 124 -2.55 5.81 9.53
CA ILE A 124 -3.97 5.66 9.27
C ILE A 124 -4.68 5.58 10.62
N HIS A 125 -5.55 6.55 10.86
CA HIS A 125 -6.45 6.60 12.02
C HIS A 125 -7.84 6.14 11.57
N SER A 126 -8.72 5.84 12.52
CA SER A 126 -10.12 5.48 12.25
C SER A 126 -10.27 4.22 11.38
N LEU A 127 -9.98 3.07 11.99
CA LEU A 127 -10.13 1.78 11.32
C LEU A 127 -11.59 1.35 11.23
N ILE A 128 -11.93 0.55 10.21
CA ILE A 128 -13.23 -0.11 10.07
C ILE A 128 -13.06 -1.60 9.78
N PHE A 129 -14.00 -2.41 10.23
CA PHE A 129 -14.02 -3.85 10.00
C PHE A 129 -15.38 -4.34 9.48
N PRO A 130 -15.82 -3.88 8.30
CA PRO A 130 -17.15 -4.20 7.75
C PRO A 130 -17.33 -5.68 7.45
N PHE A 131 -16.24 -6.42 7.31
CA PHE A 131 -16.24 -7.86 7.07
C PHE A 131 -16.07 -8.68 8.36
N GLY A 132 -16.09 -8.01 9.55
CA GLY A 132 -15.79 -8.63 10.84
C GLY A 132 -14.29 -8.94 11.00
N CYS A 133 -13.86 -9.25 12.22
CA CYS A 133 -12.48 -9.64 12.50
C CYS A 133 -12.38 -10.42 13.81
N ASN A 134 -11.31 -11.22 13.93
CA ASN A 134 -10.79 -11.72 15.18
C ASN A 134 -9.52 -10.95 15.58
N ASN A 135 -8.94 -11.28 16.74
CA ASN A 135 -7.75 -10.60 17.24
C ASN A 135 -6.56 -10.62 16.25
N SER A 136 -6.26 -11.78 15.65
CA SER A 136 -5.16 -11.91 14.70
C SER A 136 -5.39 -11.08 13.44
N GLN A 137 -6.62 -11.06 12.94
CA GLN A 137 -7.02 -10.25 11.79
C GLN A 137 -7.00 -8.75 12.11
N PHE A 138 -7.44 -8.35 13.31
CA PHE A 138 -7.35 -6.99 13.79
C PHE A 138 -5.90 -6.50 13.81
N LYS A 139 -4.99 -7.28 14.42
CA LYS A 139 -3.54 -6.98 14.45
C LYS A 139 -2.96 -6.92 13.03
N ALA A 140 -3.35 -7.85 12.15
CA ALA A 140 -2.87 -7.89 10.76
C ALA A 140 -3.29 -6.65 9.94
N VAL A 141 -4.56 -6.25 10.02
CA VAL A 141 -5.09 -5.04 9.36
C VAL A 141 -4.37 -3.80 9.87
N ASN A 142 -4.27 -3.64 11.20
CA ASN A 142 -3.59 -2.49 11.80
C ASN A 142 -2.11 -2.43 11.38
N THR A 143 -1.41 -3.56 11.35
CA THR A 143 -0.01 -3.64 10.90
C THR A 143 0.12 -3.28 9.41
N ALA A 144 -0.77 -3.80 8.55
CA ALA A 144 -0.75 -3.54 7.12
C ALA A 144 -0.94 -2.06 6.79
N LEU A 145 -1.80 -1.36 7.54
CA LEU A 145 -2.12 0.05 7.29
C LEU A 145 -1.08 1.02 7.85
N ASN A 146 -0.32 0.62 8.85
CA ASN A 146 0.68 1.47 9.50
C ASN A 146 2.12 1.20 9.05
N ASN A 147 2.35 0.24 8.15
CA ASN A 147 3.67 -0.08 7.62
C ASN A 147 3.67 -0.09 6.09
N GLN A 148 4.76 0.33 5.49
CA GLN A 148 4.94 0.26 4.03
C GLN A 148 4.91 -1.16 3.47
N VAL A 149 5.37 -2.13 4.26
CA VAL A 149 5.37 -3.55 3.91
C VAL A 149 4.90 -4.35 5.11
N SER A 150 3.97 -5.25 4.88
CA SER A 150 3.56 -6.25 5.87
C SER A 150 3.41 -7.61 5.21
N ILE A 151 3.72 -8.66 5.95
CA ILE A 151 3.56 -10.05 5.51
C ILE A 151 2.50 -10.70 6.41
N ILE A 152 1.41 -11.16 5.78
CA ILE A 152 0.31 -11.83 6.47
C ILE A 152 0.32 -13.30 6.09
N GLN A 153 0.71 -14.15 7.04
CA GLN A 153 0.70 -15.60 6.88
C GLN A 153 -0.47 -16.22 7.61
N GLY A 154 -0.97 -17.32 7.08
CA GLY A 154 -2.01 -18.11 7.73
C GLY A 154 -2.36 -19.34 6.89
N PRO A 155 -2.65 -20.50 7.52
CA PRO A 155 -3.12 -21.67 6.81
C PRO A 155 -4.48 -21.44 6.13
N PRO A 156 -4.95 -22.33 5.26
CA PRO A 156 -6.31 -22.29 4.73
C PRO A 156 -7.36 -22.21 5.86
N GLY A 157 -8.42 -21.45 5.63
CA GLY A 157 -9.52 -21.31 6.62
C GLY A 157 -9.30 -20.22 7.70
N THR A 158 -8.14 -19.58 7.82
CA THR A 158 -7.87 -18.55 8.85
C THR A 158 -8.48 -17.18 8.54
N GLY A 159 -9.22 -17.05 7.44
CA GLY A 159 -9.88 -15.79 7.06
C GLY A 159 -8.95 -14.78 6.39
N LYS A 160 -7.90 -15.21 5.69
CA LYS A 160 -7.01 -14.30 4.92
C LYS A 160 -7.78 -13.37 3.97
N THR A 161 -8.75 -13.91 3.22
CA THR A 161 -9.59 -13.10 2.32
C THR A 161 -10.37 -12.03 3.09
N GLN A 162 -10.90 -12.36 4.27
CA GLN A 162 -11.59 -11.40 5.14
C GLN A 162 -10.66 -10.29 5.61
N THR A 163 -9.41 -10.63 5.95
CA THR A 163 -8.36 -9.65 6.29
C THR A 163 -8.07 -8.72 5.11
N ILE A 164 -7.90 -9.27 3.89
CA ILE A 164 -7.69 -8.51 2.66
C ILE A 164 -8.85 -7.54 2.42
N LEU A 165 -10.10 -8.00 2.55
CA LEU A 165 -11.29 -7.17 2.37
C LEU A 165 -11.35 -6.01 3.38
N ASN A 166 -10.99 -6.24 4.64
CA ASN A 166 -10.89 -5.18 5.64
C ASN A 166 -9.77 -4.18 5.32
N ILE A 167 -8.61 -4.64 4.82
CA ILE A 167 -7.54 -3.75 4.36
C ILE A 167 -8.03 -2.87 3.20
N ILE A 168 -8.70 -3.46 2.21
CA ILE A 168 -9.29 -2.74 1.07
C ILE A 168 -10.26 -1.66 1.56
N ALA A 169 -11.21 -2.03 2.45
CA ALA A 169 -12.20 -1.09 2.99
C ALA A 169 -11.54 0.11 3.67
N ASN A 170 -10.52 -0.12 4.48
CA ASN A 170 -9.79 0.95 5.15
C ASN A 170 -9.01 1.83 4.16
N LEU A 171 -8.34 1.25 3.18
CA LEU A 171 -7.62 2.02 2.16
C LEU A 171 -8.56 2.90 1.35
N LEU A 172 -9.72 2.39 0.95
CA LEU A 172 -10.75 3.16 0.25
C LEU A 172 -11.33 4.28 1.11
N MET A 173 -11.57 4.02 2.40
CA MET A 173 -12.03 5.05 3.34
C MET A 173 -11.03 6.22 3.46
N HIS A 174 -9.76 5.96 3.22
CA HIS A 174 -8.68 6.96 3.24
C HIS A 174 -8.27 7.44 1.82
N ASP A 175 -9.19 7.38 0.85
CA ASP A 175 -8.99 7.84 -0.54
C ASP A 175 -7.77 7.22 -1.25
N LYS A 176 -7.45 5.97 -0.92
CA LYS A 176 -6.37 5.22 -1.57
C LYS A 176 -6.91 4.31 -2.66
N THR A 177 -6.20 4.25 -3.77
CA THR A 177 -6.42 3.21 -4.78
C THR A 177 -5.71 1.92 -4.38
N VAL A 178 -6.33 0.77 -4.67
CA VAL A 178 -5.83 -0.54 -4.29
C VAL A 178 -5.62 -1.39 -5.53
N LEU A 179 -4.44 -2.00 -5.65
CA LEU A 179 -4.14 -3.00 -6.67
C LEU A 179 -3.96 -4.36 -6.00
N ILE A 180 -4.74 -5.35 -6.45
CA ILE A 180 -4.65 -6.73 -5.99
C ILE A 180 -4.04 -7.56 -7.10
N VAL A 181 -2.94 -8.24 -6.81
CA VAL A 181 -2.25 -9.11 -7.76
C VAL A 181 -2.10 -10.51 -7.20
N SER A 182 -2.23 -11.51 -8.06
CA SER A 182 -1.98 -12.90 -7.74
C SER A 182 -1.47 -13.61 -8.99
N ASN A 183 -0.70 -14.68 -8.79
CA ASN A 183 -0.34 -15.62 -9.86
C ASN A 183 -1.52 -16.55 -10.25
N ASN A 184 -2.60 -16.56 -9.45
CA ASN A 184 -3.84 -17.30 -9.71
C ASN A 184 -5.01 -16.33 -9.88
N ASN A 185 -5.68 -16.37 -11.04
CA ASN A 185 -6.85 -15.54 -11.33
C ASN A 185 -8.03 -15.80 -10.39
N ASP A 186 -8.20 -17.03 -9.90
CA ASP A 186 -9.29 -17.38 -8.99
C ASP A 186 -9.16 -16.68 -7.64
N ALA A 187 -7.93 -16.44 -7.17
CA ALA A 187 -7.69 -15.71 -5.93
C ALA A 187 -8.15 -14.25 -6.04
N THR A 188 -7.86 -13.56 -7.15
CA THR A 188 -8.33 -12.19 -7.39
C THR A 188 -9.83 -12.15 -7.66
N ARG A 189 -10.36 -13.13 -8.39
CA ARG A 189 -11.80 -13.27 -8.65
C ARG A 189 -12.58 -13.46 -7.34
N ASN A 190 -12.11 -14.28 -6.42
CA ASN A 190 -12.76 -14.49 -5.12
C ASN A 190 -12.92 -13.18 -4.32
N VAL A 191 -11.91 -12.30 -4.35
CA VAL A 191 -12.01 -10.97 -3.71
C VAL A 191 -13.07 -10.11 -4.42
N TYR A 192 -13.05 -10.08 -5.75
CA TYR A 192 -14.03 -9.35 -6.55
C TYR A 192 -15.47 -9.83 -6.27
N GLU A 193 -15.73 -11.14 -6.33
CA GLU A 193 -17.06 -11.72 -6.12
C GLU A 193 -17.61 -11.40 -4.73
N LYS A 194 -16.75 -11.38 -3.71
CA LYS A 194 -17.17 -10.98 -2.37
C LYS A 194 -17.55 -9.51 -2.29
N LEU A 195 -16.78 -8.61 -2.92
CA LEU A 195 -17.12 -7.19 -2.97
C LEU A 195 -18.37 -6.93 -3.80
N ALA A 196 -18.53 -7.65 -4.92
CA ALA A 196 -19.68 -7.52 -5.83
C ALA A 196 -20.95 -8.24 -5.35
N SER A 197 -20.86 -9.05 -4.28
CA SER A 197 -22.02 -9.79 -3.74
C SER A 197 -23.15 -8.85 -3.34
N ASP A 198 -24.40 -9.36 -3.38
CA ASP A 198 -25.61 -8.60 -3.02
C ASP A 198 -25.51 -7.96 -1.62
N LYS A 199 -24.79 -8.59 -0.71
CA LYS A 199 -24.58 -8.09 0.65
C LYS A 199 -23.82 -6.75 0.68
N TYR A 200 -22.86 -6.54 -0.23
CA TYR A 200 -21.99 -5.36 -0.22
C TYR A 200 -22.21 -4.44 -1.40
N GLY A 201 -22.58 -4.97 -2.57
CA GLY A 201 -22.90 -4.20 -3.78
C GLY A 201 -21.77 -3.33 -4.32
N LEU A 202 -20.49 -3.67 -4.02
CA LEU A 202 -19.33 -2.84 -4.33
C LEU A 202 -18.63 -3.21 -5.64
N GLY A 203 -19.28 -4.01 -6.50
CA GLY A 203 -18.70 -4.41 -7.79
C GLY A 203 -18.35 -3.22 -8.70
N PHE A 204 -19.12 -2.12 -8.61
CA PHE A 204 -18.96 -0.93 -9.45
C PHE A 204 -17.63 -0.17 -9.19
N ILE A 205 -16.99 -0.35 -8.04
CA ILE A 205 -15.67 0.27 -7.73
C ILE A 205 -14.50 -0.57 -8.20
N CYS A 206 -14.74 -1.78 -8.71
CA CYS A 206 -13.73 -2.75 -9.05
C CYS A 206 -13.46 -2.75 -10.56
N ALA A 207 -12.19 -2.71 -10.96
CA ALA A 207 -11.74 -2.95 -12.32
C ALA A 207 -10.98 -4.27 -12.38
N PHE A 208 -11.50 -5.24 -13.13
CA PHE A 208 -10.86 -6.54 -13.30
C PHE A 208 -9.96 -6.52 -14.55
N HIS A 209 -8.66 -6.48 -14.33
CA HIS A 209 -7.63 -6.43 -15.37
C HIS A 209 -6.90 -7.78 -15.50
N GLY A 210 -5.80 -7.80 -16.24
CA GLY A 210 -4.90 -8.94 -16.41
C GLY A 210 -4.91 -9.46 -17.85
N LYS A 211 -6.00 -10.02 -18.34
CA LYS A 211 -6.16 -10.41 -19.74
C LYS A 211 -6.79 -9.28 -20.54
N ARG A 212 -6.44 -9.16 -21.84
CA ARG A 212 -7.02 -8.16 -22.75
C ARG A 212 -8.55 -8.25 -22.81
N GLU A 213 -9.08 -9.46 -22.82
CA GLU A 213 -10.53 -9.71 -22.79
C GLU A 213 -11.22 -9.11 -21.55
N ASN A 214 -10.59 -9.18 -20.38
CA ASN A 214 -11.12 -8.59 -19.16
C ASN A 214 -11.18 -7.06 -19.25
N ILE A 215 -10.15 -6.45 -19.83
CA ILE A 215 -10.09 -4.99 -20.04
C ILE A 215 -11.20 -4.56 -21.02
N GLU A 216 -11.35 -5.27 -22.13
CA GLU A 216 -12.39 -4.99 -23.12
C GLU A 216 -13.79 -5.16 -22.53
N ASN A 217 -14.01 -6.21 -21.73
CA ASN A 217 -15.26 -6.44 -21.01
C ASN A 217 -15.54 -5.34 -19.97
N PHE A 218 -14.51 -4.94 -19.21
CA PHE A 218 -14.65 -3.84 -18.26
C PHE A 218 -15.06 -2.54 -18.96
N LEU A 219 -14.37 -2.17 -20.06
CA LEU A 219 -14.69 -0.96 -20.82
C LEU A 219 -16.09 -0.99 -21.45
N LYS A 220 -16.58 -2.16 -21.91
CA LYS A 220 -17.92 -2.32 -22.45
C LYS A 220 -19.03 -2.20 -21.40
N HIS A 221 -18.77 -2.68 -20.18
CA HIS A 221 -19.76 -2.74 -19.10
C HIS A 221 -19.59 -1.65 -18.05
N GLN A 222 -18.58 -0.78 -18.20
CA GLN A 222 -18.35 0.33 -17.29
C GLN A 222 -19.57 1.25 -17.25
N GLN A 223 -20.16 1.40 -16.07
CA GLN A 223 -21.29 2.31 -15.88
C GLN A 223 -20.78 3.76 -15.90
N GLN A 224 -21.44 4.63 -16.65
CA GLN A 224 -21.12 6.06 -16.69
C GLN A 224 -21.57 6.81 -15.43
N PHE A 225 -22.46 6.22 -14.64
CA PHE A 225 -23.03 6.82 -13.44
C PHE A 225 -22.93 5.89 -12.25
N TYR A 226 -22.85 6.47 -11.06
CA TYR A 226 -22.97 5.71 -9.83
C TYR A 226 -24.32 4.98 -9.75
N PRO A 227 -24.36 3.78 -9.13
CA PRO A 227 -25.63 3.08 -8.89
C PRO A 227 -26.66 3.96 -8.21
N GLU A 228 -27.94 3.82 -8.60
CA GLU A 228 -29.01 4.68 -8.09
C GLU A 228 -29.17 4.66 -6.57
N TYR A 229 -28.91 3.50 -5.94
CA TYR A 229 -28.96 3.34 -4.48
C TYR A 229 -27.93 4.19 -3.73
N LEU A 230 -26.96 4.78 -4.41
CA LEU A 230 -25.98 5.70 -3.81
C LEU A 230 -26.43 7.17 -3.82
N LYS A 231 -27.51 7.50 -4.52
CA LYS A 231 -27.98 8.91 -4.65
C LYS A 231 -28.28 9.55 -3.29
N ASP A 232 -28.76 8.73 -2.35
CA ASP A 232 -29.13 9.20 -1.02
C ASP A 232 -28.00 9.06 0.03
N TRP A 233 -26.85 8.55 -0.38
CA TRP A 233 -25.72 8.41 0.53
C TRP A 233 -25.12 9.76 0.87
N LYS A 234 -25.05 10.03 2.19
CA LYS A 234 -24.41 11.23 2.72
C LYS A 234 -23.05 10.86 3.32
N ASN A 235 -22.06 11.70 3.08
CA ASN A 235 -20.77 11.55 3.74
C ASN A 235 -20.88 11.99 5.22
N ASN A 236 -21.14 11.03 6.10
CA ASN A 236 -21.20 11.24 7.55
C ASN A 236 -19.85 10.92 8.23
N LEU A 237 -18.81 10.62 7.49
CA LEU A 237 -17.50 10.21 8.01
C LEU A 237 -16.92 11.21 9.03
N PRO A 238 -16.96 12.55 8.83
CA PRO A 238 -16.45 13.50 9.80
C PRO A 238 -17.18 13.44 11.17
N ILE A 239 -18.47 13.07 11.16
CA ILE A 239 -19.29 12.95 12.37
C ILE A 239 -19.02 11.60 13.07
N LEU A 240 -18.81 10.54 12.29
CA LEU A 240 -18.63 9.18 12.79
C LEU A 240 -17.19 8.87 13.22
N SER A 241 -16.20 9.55 12.65
CA SER A 241 -14.79 9.27 12.87
C SER A 241 -14.38 9.28 14.36
N PRO A 242 -14.74 10.26 15.20
CA PRO A 242 -14.37 10.24 16.62
C PRO A 242 -14.93 9.02 17.37
N ARG A 243 -16.17 8.63 17.03
CA ARG A 243 -16.81 7.46 17.62
C ARG A 243 -16.17 6.16 17.17
N LEU A 244 -15.80 6.07 15.89
CA LEU A 244 -15.07 4.93 15.35
C LEU A 244 -13.72 4.74 16.05
N ASP A 245 -12.97 5.80 16.31
CA ASP A 245 -11.70 5.74 17.02
C ASP A 245 -11.86 5.22 18.46
N GLU A 246 -12.93 5.62 19.16
CA GLU A 246 -13.25 5.12 20.48
C GLU A 246 -13.65 3.63 20.44
N ASP A 247 -14.53 3.26 19.52
CA ASP A 247 -14.98 1.87 19.34
C ASP A 247 -13.80 0.94 19.00
N ILE A 248 -12.89 1.35 18.13
CA ILE A 248 -11.68 0.60 17.79
C ILE A 248 -10.74 0.43 18.99
N LYS A 249 -10.60 1.47 19.79
CA LYS A 249 -9.81 1.39 21.02
C LYS A 249 -10.42 0.41 22.03
N HIS A 250 -11.74 0.41 22.16
CA HIS A 250 -12.45 -0.55 22.99
C HIS A 250 -12.31 -2.00 22.46
N LEU A 251 -12.44 -2.18 21.15
CA LEU A 251 -12.25 -3.46 20.50
C LEU A 251 -10.82 -4.01 20.73
N GLY A 252 -9.80 -3.16 20.62
CA GLY A 252 -8.42 -3.54 20.94
C GLY A 252 -8.25 -4.02 22.36
N LYS A 253 -8.77 -3.28 23.34
CA LYS A 253 -8.77 -3.69 24.76
C LYS A 253 -9.50 -4.99 25.01
N TYR A 254 -10.64 -5.18 24.35
CA TYR A 254 -11.41 -6.43 24.42
C TYR A 254 -10.59 -7.61 23.94
N PHE A 255 -9.90 -7.50 22.81
CA PHE A 255 -9.05 -8.56 22.29
C PHE A 255 -7.86 -8.87 23.21
N GLU A 256 -7.20 -7.82 23.76
CA GLU A 256 -6.11 -7.97 24.73
C GLU A 256 -6.57 -8.70 26.00
N ALA A 257 -7.74 -8.32 26.54
CA ALA A 257 -8.31 -8.97 27.70
C ALA A 257 -8.64 -10.46 27.44
N ASN A 258 -9.23 -10.76 26.30
CA ASN A 258 -9.53 -12.16 25.92
C ASN A 258 -8.25 -13.00 25.73
N GLU A 259 -7.21 -12.46 25.14
CA GLU A 259 -5.91 -13.12 24.99
C GLU A 259 -5.33 -13.45 26.37
N ARG A 260 -5.35 -12.48 27.31
CA ARG A 260 -4.89 -12.68 28.67
C ARG A 260 -5.71 -13.74 29.44
N ILE A 261 -7.04 -13.72 29.29
CA ILE A 261 -7.92 -14.76 29.89
C ILE A 261 -7.57 -16.13 29.33
N SER A 262 -7.33 -16.24 28.02
CA SER A 262 -6.96 -17.52 27.39
C SER A 262 -5.62 -18.05 27.93
N THR A 263 -4.62 -17.16 28.07
CA THR A 263 -3.31 -17.52 28.64
C THR A 263 -3.45 -18.02 30.08
N ILE A 264 -4.16 -17.28 30.92
CA ILE A 264 -4.38 -17.66 32.34
C ILE A 264 -5.13 -19.01 32.44
N LYS A 265 -6.14 -19.24 31.60
CA LYS A 265 -6.84 -20.54 31.55
C LYS A 265 -5.92 -21.70 31.17
N SER A 266 -5.00 -21.48 30.21
CA SER A 266 -4.00 -22.49 29.83
C SER A 266 -3.03 -22.77 30.96
N GLU A 267 -2.55 -21.73 31.65
CA GLU A 267 -1.64 -21.89 32.81
C GLU A 267 -2.36 -22.62 33.97
N LEU A 268 -3.60 -22.26 34.24
CA LEU A 268 -4.41 -22.93 35.28
C LEU A 268 -4.59 -24.43 34.97
N ALA A 269 -4.92 -24.75 33.71
CA ALA A 269 -5.07 -26.15 33.30
C ALA A 269 -3.77 -26.97 33.44
N ALA A 270 -2.61 -26.32 33.12
CA ALA A 270 -1.31 -26.96 33.32
C ALA A 270 -1.03 -27.21 34.81
N LEU A 271 -1.29 -26.23 35.67
CA LEU A 271 -1.09 -26.36 37.13
C LEU A 271 -2.06 -27.42 37.74
N GLU A 272 -3.28 -27.51 37.25
CA GLU A 272 -4.22 -28.59 37.70
C GLU A 272 -3.71 -29.99 37.35
N ILE A 273 -3.05 -30.14 36.19
CA ILE A 273 -2.42 -31.40 35.80
C ILE A 273 -1.24 -31.72 36.72
N GLU A 274 -0.37 -30.75 36.95
CA GLU A 274 0.80 -30.90 37.86
C GLU A 274 0.36 -31.23 39.29
N SER A 275 -0.68 -30.59 39.82
CA SER A 275 -1.22 -30.86 41.14
C SER A 275 -1.71 -32.32 41.25
N LYS A 276 -2.45 -32.80 40.23
CA LYS A 276 -2.91 -34.22 40.22
C LYS A 276 -1.77 -35.22 40.20
N TYR A 277 -0.69 -34.92 39.44
CA TYR A 277 0.50 -35.78 39.45
C TYR A 277 1.22 -35.77 40.80
N PHE A 278 1.32 -34.62 41.45
CA PHE A 278 1.90 -34.46 42.77
C PHE A 278 1.09 -35.25 43.83
N ASP A 279 -0.24 -35.07 43.85
CA ASP A 279 -1.14 -35.79 44.79
C ASP A 279 -1.03 -37.30 44.63
N ASN A 280 -0.97 -37.81 43.39
CA ASN A 280 -0.80 -39.24 43.12
C ASN A 280 0.58 -39.77 43.57
N SER A 281 1.63 -38.94 43.49
CA SER A 281 3.01 -39.35 43.88
C SER A 281 3.24 -39.36 45.40
N ILE A 282 2.33 -38.75 46.19
CA ILE A 282 2.41 -38.74 47.66
C ILE A 282 1.54 -39.87 48.25
N THR A 283 0.58 -40.40 47.49
CA THR A 283 -0.33 -41.45 47.96
C THR A 283 0.18 -42.86 47.68
N ASP A 284 1.29 -43.03 46.97
CA ASP A 284 2.07 -44.27 46.83
C ASP A 284 3.26 -44.28 47.81
#